data_e8aa69a6b115462c177559f291c81b44
#
_entry.id   e8aa69a6b115462c177559f291c81b44
#
_cell.length_a   1.000
_cell.length_b   1.000
_cell.length_c   1.000
_cell.angle_alpha   90.00
_cell.angle_beta   90.00
_cell.angle_gamma   90.00
#
_symmetry.space_group_name_H-M   'P 1'
#
loop_
_entity.id
_entity.type
_entity.pdbx_description
1 polymer ?
#
loop_
_entity_poly.entity_id
_entity_poly.type
_entity_poly.pdbx_seq_one_letter_code
_entity_poly.pdbx_strand_id
1 'polypeptide(L)'
;MLQMRARPWVVILAGGEGFRLRPLTRSISGDDRPKQFCAVVGTETLLGDTRRRAALVAPANRTLVVVSKQHECFYRPLLADMREPSVVVQPENRGTAPAVLYALFRIAKLAPDDLVAFLPSDHFVSNDQVFMAHVSRAFEGCRQQTDLVTLLGITAACAELGYGWIEPGRPVAGFHFADFRRVRQFWEKPTVAQAEEFQTQGWFWNSFVMVGRASTILELIKQAVPSVYEAFAGVRPMLGTRGETEAIERLYCGFPAVDFSRNVLSAVAADLAVLPVRDVYWNDLGNLDRVIATWRHLLEDAIPQIMPNKLPA
;
A
#
# COMPACT_ATOMS: atom_id res chain seq x y z
N MET A 1 -8.90 -16.42 30.46
CA MET A 1 -7.93 -16.77 29.40
C MET A 1 -7.84 -15.59 28.45
N LEU A 2 -6.73 -14.83 28.45
CA LEU A 2 -6.45 -13.85 27.43
C LEU A 2 -6.26 -14.60 26.11
N GLN A 3 -7.26 -14.55 25.22
CA GLN A 3 -7.04 -14.96 23.84
C GLN A 3 -5.83 -14.19 23.31
N MET A 4 -4.74 -14.87 23.01
CA MET A 4 -3.60 -14.29 22.31
C MET A 4 -4.17 -13.70 21.02
N ARG A 5 -4.26 -12.34 20.97
CA ARG A 5 -4.76 -11.63 19.77
C ARG A 5 -3.90 -12.06 18.59
N ALA A 6 -4.51 -12.65 17.58
CA ALA A 6 -3.82 -13.05 16.37
C ALA A 6 -3.08 -11.82 15.80
N ARG A 7 -1.78 -12.00 15.52
CA ARG A 7 -0.96 -10.92 14.93
C ARG A 7 -1.45 -10.65 13.52
N PRO A 8 -1.54 -9.38 13.10
CA PRO A 8 -2.03 -9.05 11.77
C PRO A 8 -1.05 -9.51 10.68
N TRP A 9 -1.56 -9.58 9.46
CA TRP A 9 -0.76 -9.74 8.25
C TRP A 9 -0.38 -8.38 7.66
N VAL A 10 0.78 -8.33 7.01
CA VAL A 10 1.17 -7.23 6.12
C VAL A 10 1.43 -7.79 4.74
N VAL A 11 0.88 -7.15 3.73
CA VAL A 11 1.15 -7.43 2.31
C VAL A 11 1.85 -6.23 1.71
N ILE A 12 3.07 -6.44 1.23
CA ILE A 12 3.86 -5.42 0.51
C ILE A 12 3.67 -5.63 -0.98
N LEU A 13 3.16 -4.62 -1.67
CA LEU A 13 2.92 -4.65 -3.10
C LEU A 13 4.15 -4.12 -3.86
N ALA A 14 4.89 -5.01 -4.50
CA ALA A 14 6.16 -4.73 -5.18
C ALA A 14 6.17 -5.17 -6.66
N GLY A 15 4.99 -5.30 -7.29
CA GLY A 15 4.84 -5.72 -8.68
C GLY A 15 4.84 -4.59 -9.72
N GLY A 16 4.96 -3.33 -9.30
CA GLY A 16 4.90 -2.16 -10.18
C GLY A 16 6.08 -2.07 -11.16
N GLU A 17 5.83 -1.54 -12.37
CA GLU A 17 6.82 -1.44 -13.45
C GLU A 17 7.79 -0.26 -13.30
N GLY A 18 7.39 0.80 -12.62
CA GLY A 18 8.22 1.98 -12.34
C GLY A 18 8.71 2.77 -13.58
N PHE A 19 8.06 2.64 -14.73
CA PHE A 19 8.53 3.19 -16.03
C PHE A 19 8.94 4.66 -15.97
N ARG A 20 8.19 5.51 -15.26
CA ARG A 20 8.42 6.95 -15.20
C ARG A 20 9.76 7.34 -14.58
N LEU A 21 10.31 6.50 -13.70
CA LEU A 21 11.58 6.75 -13.01
C LEU A 21 12.74 5.90 -13.54
N ARG A 22 12.57 5.13 -14.61
CA ARG A 22 13.66 4.32 -15.19
C ARG A 22 14.92 5.13 -15.54
N PRO A 23 14.85 6.34 -16.12
CA PRO A 23 16.05 7.14 -16.34
C PRO A 23 16.83 7.41 -15.06
N LEU A 24 16.13 7.72 -13.96
CA LEU A 24 16.74 7.94 -12.64
C LEU A 24 17.31 6.65 -12.05
N THR A 25 16.53 5.55 -12.03
CA THR A 25 17.00 4.28 -11.46
C THR A 25 18.19 3.70 -12.23
N ARG A 26 18.22 3.89 -13.57
CA ARG A 26 19.38 3.55 -14.39
C ARG A 26 20.62 4.37 -14.03
N SER A 27 20.46 5.67 -13.76
CA SER A 27 21.56 6.53 -13.32
C SER A 27 22.10 6.12 -11.95
N ILE A 28 21.24 5.64 -11.04
CA ILE A 28 21.63 5.24 -9.68
C ILE A 28 22.24 3.82 -9.67
N SER A 29 21.62 2.88 -10.39
CA SER A 29 21.90 1.44 -10.24
C SER A 29 22.59 0.80 -11.46
N GLY A 30 22.71 1.53 -12.57
CA GLY A 30 23.31 1.04 -13.81
C GLY A 30 22.42 0.12 -14.66
N ASP A 31 21.16 -0.12 -14.26
CA ASP A 31 20.20 -0.99 -14.93
C ASP A 31 18.77 -0.43 -14.89
N ASP A 32 17.82 -1.10 -15.58
CA ASP A 32 16.42 -0.68 -15.70
C ASP A 32 15.51 -1.19 -14.58
N ARG A 33 16.07 -1.39 -13.38
CA ARG A 33 15.25 -1.86 -12.24
C ARG A 33 14.13 -0.91 -11.90
N PRO A 34 12.93 -1.41 -11.56
CA PRO A 34 11.86 -0.60 -10.99
C PRO A 34 12.28 0.09 -9.70
N LYS A 35 11.69 1.26 -9.42
CA LYS A 35 12.09 2.13 -8.29
C LYS A 35 12.09 1.44 -6.93
N GLN A 36 11.16 0.49 -6.70
CA GLN A 36 11.09 -0.25 -5.43
C GLN A 36 12.34 -1.08 -5.13
N PHE A 37 13.10 -1.45 -6.15
CA PHE A 37 14.35 -2.21 -6.01
C PHE A 37 15.61 -1.33 -6.09
N CYS A 38 15.42 0.00 -6.02
CA CYS A 38 16.48 1.00 -6.10
C CYS A 38 16.53 1.85 -4.83
N ALA A 39 17.73 2.27 -4.42
CA ALA A 39 17.94 3.23 -3.34
C ALA A 39 17.73 4.67 -3.86
N VAL A 40 16.48 5.02 -4.18
CA VAL A 40 16.12 6.35 -4.72
C VAL A 40 16.28 7.44 -3.67
N VAL A 41 16.04 7.09 -2.41
CA VAL A 41 16.15 8.00 -1.26
C VAL A 41 16.93 7.27 -0.16
N GLY A 42 18.04 7.83 0.28
CA GLY A 42 18.88 7.21 1.30
C GLY A 42 19.78 6.08 0.75
N THR A 43 20.10 5.10 1.59
CA THR A 43 21.05 4.01 1.28
C THR A 43 20.37 2.66 1.04
N GLU A 44 19.12 2.51 1.49
CA GLU A 44 18.34 1.29 1.33
C GLU A 44 17.42 1.37 0.12
N THR A 45 17.04 0.20 -0.44
CA THR A 45 16.00 0.15 -1.46
C THR A 45 14.65 0.52 -0.86
N LEU A 46 13.74 1.10 -1.65
CA LEU A 46 12.39 1.44 -1.16
C LEU A 46 11.64 0.19 -0.64
N LEU A 47 11.88 -0.98 -1.24
CA LEU A 47 11.37 -2.25 -0.72
C LEU A 47 11.98 -2.60 0.63
N GLY A 48 13.29 -2.40 0.81
CA GLY A 48 13.99 -2.60 2.09
C GLY A 48 13.41 -1.73 3.20
N ASP A 49 13.23 -0.43 2.92
CA ASP A 49 12.57 0.51 3.84
C ASP A 49 11.15 0.06 4.20
N THR A 50 10.38 -0.39 3.20
CA THR A 50 9.01 -0.85 3.43
C THR A 50 8.97 -2.14 4.25
N ARG A 51 9.92 -3.07 4.05
CA ARG A 51 10.06 -4.28 4.88
C ARG A 51 10.40 -3.94 6.33
N ARG A 52 11.34 -3.02 6.55
CA ARG A 52 11.69 -2.51 7.89
C ARG A 52 10.47 -1.89 8.56
N ARG A 53 9.72 -1.07 7.84
CA ARG A 53 8.46 -0.46 8.30
C ARG A 53 7.42 -1.51 8.66
N ALA A 54 7.19 -2.50 7.82
CA ALA A 54 6.24 -3.58 8.05
C ALA A 54 6.56 -4.38 9.32
N ALA A 55 7.84 -4.58 9.63
CA ALA A 55 8.29 -5.30 10.83
C ALA A 55 7.89 -4.63 12.15
N LEU A 56 7.53 -3.34 12.14
CA LEU A 56 7.02 -2.64 13.32
C LEU A 56 5.63 -3.13 13.77
N VAL A 57 4.85 -3.75 12.88
CA VAL A 57 3.46 -4.17 13.18
C VAL A 57 3.19 -5.65 12.93
N ALA A 58 3.99 -6.32 12.10
CA ALA A 58 3.82 -7.74 11.79
C ALA A 58 5.16 -8.49 11.81
N PRO A 59 5.22 -9.73 12.31
CA PRO A 59 6.42 -10.54 12.24
C PRO A 59 6.66 -11.05 10.82
N ALA A 60 7.90 -11.46 10.51
CA ALA A 60 8.30 -11.91 9.18
C ALA A 60 7.42 -13.06 8.61
N ASN A 61 6.96 -13.98 9.46
CA ASN A 61 6.06 -15.07 9.05
C ASN A 61 4.60 -14.66 8.82
N ARG A 62 4.28 -13.37 9.01
CA ARG A 62 3.00 -12.72 8.73
C ARG A 62 3.16 -11.58 7.72
N THR A 63 4.27 -11.56 6.99
CA THR A 63 4.53 -10.59 5.93
C THR A 63 4.62 -11.30 4.60
N LEU A 64 3.79 -10.89 3.63
CA LEU A 64 3.86 -11.33 2.24
C LEU A 64 4.42 -10.20 1.38
N VAL A 65 5.24 -10.54 0.38
CA VAL A 65 5.69 -9.60 -0.65
C VAL A 65 5.17 -10.07 -2.00
N VAL A 66 4.38 -9.24 -2.66
CA VAL A 66 3.84 -9.53 -3.99
C VAL A 66 4.75 -8.89 -5.03
N VAL A 67 5.33 -9.72 -5.90
CA VAL A 67 6.28 -9.33 -6.95
C VAL A 67 5.81 -9.80 -8.32
N SER A 68 6.43 -9.31 -9.38
CA SER A 68 6.21 -9.79 -10.76
C SER A 68 7.38 -10.65 -11.22
N LYS A 69 7.11 -11.80 -11.86
CA LYS A 69 8.10 -12.76 -12.36
C LYS A 69 9.19 -12.10 -13.20
N GLN A 70 8.83 -11.12 -14.03
CA GLN A 70 9.78 -10.39 -14.88
C GLN A 70 10.84 -9.59 -14.12
N HIS A 71 10.61 -9.32 -12.82
CA HIS A 71 11.55 -8.59 -11.95
C HIS A 71 12.39 -9.53 -11.07
N GLU A 72 12.44 -10.82 -11.36
CA GLU A 72 13.07 -11.83 -10.50
C GLU A 72 14.54 -11.53 -10.21
N CYS A 73 15.31 -11.09 -11.21
CA CYS A 73 16.72 -10.72 -11.02
C CYS A 73 16.94 -9.58 -10.01
N PHE A 74 15.94 -8.72 -9.81
CA PHE A 74 16.03 -7.59 -8.88
C PHE A 74 15.53 -7.94 -7.47
N TYR A 75 14.41 -8.67 -7.34
CA TYR A 75 13.85 -8.96 -6.03
C TYR A 75 14.48 -10.18 -5.36
N ARG A 76 14.96 -11.18 -6.10
CA ARG A 76 15.51 -12.42 -5.53
C ARG A 76 16.65 -12.16 -4.53
N PRO A 77 17.66 -11.32 -4.82
CA PRO A 77 18.69 -10.98 -3.85
C PRO A 77 18.15 -10.24 -2.60
N LEU A 78 17.15 -9.35 -2.77
CA LEU A 78 16.57 -8.53 -1.70
C LEU A 78 15.64 -9.34 -0.78
N LEU A 79 15.14 -10.48 -1.22
CA LEU A 79 14.20 -11.34 -0.50
C LEU A 79 14.80 -12.71 -0.16
N ALA A 80 16.12 -12.87 -0.27
CA ALA A 80 16.80 -14.15 -0.03
C ALA A 80 16.65 -14.68 1.41
N ASP A 81 16.38 -13.80 2.36
CA ASP A 81 16.09 -14.11 3.76
C ASP A 81 14.62 -14.53 4.02
N MET A 82 13.74 -14.33 3.05
CA MET A 82 12.34 -14.68 3.17
C MET A 82 12.09 -16.14 2.76
N ARG A 83 11.15 -16.78 3.47
CA ARG A 83 10.69 -18.13 3.08
C ARG A 83 9.86 -18.04 1.80
N GLU A 84 9.98 -19.04 0.91
CA GLU A 84 9.22 -19.09 -0.35
C GLU A 84 7.72 -18.82 -0.20
N PRO A 85 7.00 -19.38 0.81
CA PRO A 85 5.57 -19.09 0.96
C PRO A 85 5.25 -17.60 1.23
N SER A 86 6.24 -16.80 1.64
CA SER A 86 6.06 -15.36 1.91
C SER A 86 6.25 -14.49 0.67
N VAL A 87 6.77 -15.05 -0.43
CA VAL A 87 6.90 -14.33 -1.71
C VAL A 87 5.81 -14.80 -2.66
N VAL A 88 4.94 -13.88 -3.06
CA VAL A 88 3.82 -14.12 -3.97
C VAL A 88 4.20 -13.62 -5.35
N VAL A 89 4.46 -14.54 -6.28
CA VAL A 89 4.96 -14.20 -7.61
C VAL A 89 3.81 -14.17 -8.62
N GLN A 90 3.51 -12.98 -9.16
CA GLN A 90 2.60 -12.82 -10.28
C GLN A 90 3.33 -13.16 -11.59
N PRO A 91 2.73 -13.93 -12.52
CA PRO A 91 3.33 -14.21 -13.82
C PRO A 91 3.66 -12.94 -14.62
N GLU A 92 2.74 -11.98 -14.57
CA GLU A 92 2.84 -10.67 -15.23
C GLU A 92 2.04 -9.61 -14.46
N ASN A 93 2.23 -8.33 -14.81
CA ASN A 93 1.47 -7.24 -14.23
C ASN A 93 0.11 -7.10 -14.92
N ARG A 94 -0.96 -7.41 -14.23
CA ARG A 94 -2.36 -7.22 -14.66
C ARG A 94 -3.09 -6.18 -13.81
N GLY A 95 -2.35 -5.19 -13.29
CA GLY A 95 -2.87 -4.15 -12.42
C GLY A 95 -2.86 -4.56 -10.94
N THR A 96 -3.33 -3.65 -10.08
CA THR A 96 -3.22 -3.80 -8.63
C THR A 96 -4.30 -4.70 -8.02
N ALA A 97 -5.48 -4.84 -8.64
CA ALA A 97 -6.54 -5.69 -8.08
C ALA A 97 -6.18 -7.19 -8.09
N PRO A 98 -5.60 -7.77 -9.17
CA PRO A 98 -5.10 -9.14 -9.15
C PRO A 98 -4.01 -9.38 -8.10
N ALA A 99 -3.08 -8.42 -7.90
CA ALA A 99 -2.04 -8.51 -6.88
C ALA A 99 -2.63 -8.60 -5.46
N VAL A 100 -3.61 -7.74 -5.16
CA VAL A 100 -4.33 -7.72 -3.88
C VAL A 100 -5.10 -9.03 -3.68
N LEU A 101 -5.87 -9.48 -4.69
CA LEU A 101 -6.65 -10.72 -4.61
C LEU A 101 -5.77 -11.95 -4.39
N TYR A 102 -4.66 -12.06 -5.11
CA TYR A 102 -3.76 -13.20 -4.95
C TYR A 102 -3.26 -13.33 -3.50
N ALA A 103 -2.77 -12.23 -2.93
CA ALA A 103 -2.33 -12.22 -1.54
C ALA A 103 -3.47 -12.51 -0.56
N LEU A 104 -4.65 -11.90 -0.76
CA LEU A 104 -5.82 -12.10 0.10
C LEU A 104 -6.30 -13.55 0.09
N PHE A 105 -6.42 -14.18 -1.07
CA PHE A 105 -6.85 -15.58 -1.16
C PHE A 105 -5.85 -16.53 -0.48
N ARG A 106 -4.54 -16.24 -0.53
CA ARG A 106 -3.54 -17.03 0.22
C ARG A 106 -3.72 -16.87 1.72
N ILE A 107 -3.91 -15.62 2.21
CA ILE A 107 -4.17 -15.35 3.63
C ILE A 107 -5.50 -15.97 4.07
N ALA A 108 -6.58 -15.75 3.33
CA ALA A 108 -7.92 -16.22 3.67
C ALA A 108 -8.05 -17.75 3.64
N LYS A 109 -7.18 -18.46 2.93
CA LYS A 109 -7.10 -19.94 3.02
C LYS A 109 -6.63 -20.40 4.40
N LEU A 110 -5.78 -19.61 5.06
CA LEU A 110 -5.20 -19.92 6.38
C LEU A 110 -6.02 -19.32 7.52
N ALA A 111 -6.44 -18.06 7.36
CA ALA A 111 -7.06 -17.26 8.41
C ALA A 111 -7.94 -16.15 7.79
N PRO A 112 -9.19 -16.46 7.39
CA PRO A 112 -10.04 -15.52 6.66
C PRO A 112 -10.41 -14.28 7.47
N ASP A 113 -10.46 -14.38 8.79
CA ASP A 113 -10.85 -13.30 9.69
C ASP A 113 -9.66 -12.52 10.26
N ASP A 114 -8.43 -12.87 9.86
CA ASP A 114 -7.26 -12.12 10.26
C ASP A 114 -7.24 -10.74 9.60
N LEU A 115 -6.68 -9.78 10.34
CA LEU A 115 -6.47 -8.42 9.85
C LEU A 115 -5.27 -8.38 8.91
N VAL A 116 -5.40 -7.59 7.85
CA VAL A 116 -4.39 -7.41 6.82
C VAL A 116 -4.19 -5.92 6.59
N ALA A 117 -2.93 -5.49 6.50
CA ALA A 117 -2.55 -4.18 5.96
C ALA A 117 -1.85 -4.36 4.61
N PHE A 118 -2.23 -3.57 3.63
CA PHE A 118 -1.52 -3.45 2.35
C PHE A 118 -0.62 -2.23 2.39
N LEU A 119 0.65 -2.41 2.02
CA LEU A 119 1.65 -1.34 1.93
C LEU A 119 2.25 -1.31 0.52
N PRO A 120 2.25 -0.15 -0.16
CA PRO A 120 3.08 0.03 -1.36
C PRO A 120 4.56 -0.07 -1.01
N SER A 121 5.35 -0.70 -1.88
CA SER A 121 6.79 -0.91 -1.66
C SER A 121 7.67 0.26 -2.13
N ASP A 122 7.09 1.30 -2.69
CA ASP A 122 7.76 2.30 -3.50
C ASP A 122 7.48 3.74 -3.08
N HIS A 123 6.93 3.91 -1.86
CA HIS A 123 6.63 5.21 -1.26
C HIS A 123 7.65 5.60 -0.19
N PHE A 124 7.96 6.89 -0.14
CA PHE A 124 8.76 7.49 0.92
C PHE A 124 7.89 7.91 2.11
N VAL A 125 8.45 7.73 3.31
CA VAL A 125 7.86 8.16 4.59
C VAL A 125 8.99 8.69 5.47
N SER A 126 8.85 9.92 5.99
CA SER A 126 9.91 10.55 6.79
C SER A 126 10.09 9.92 8.17
N ASN A 127 9.05 9.33 8.73
CA ASN A 127 9.09 8.68 10.04
C ASN A 127 8.27 7.39 10.05
N ASP A 128 8.97 6.26 9.97
CA ASP A 128 8.36 4.92 9.95
C ASP A 128 7.52 4.63 11.20
N GLN A 129 8.00 5.04 12.39
CA GLN A 129 7.30 4.74 13.66
C GLN A 129 5.98 5.50 13.75
N VAL A 130 5.98 6.80 13.42
CA VAL A 130 4.76 7.62 13.42
C VAL A 130 3.78 7.10 12.38
N PHE A 131 4.24 6.78 11.18
CA PHE A 131 3.37 6.25 10.12
C PHE A 131 2.75 4.91 10.52
N MET A 132 3.54 3.98 11.05
CA MET A 132 3.05 2.66 11.45
C MET A 132 2.21 2.69 12.74
N ALA A 133 2.31 3.75 13.55
CA ALA A 133 1.34 3.99 14.62
C ALA A 133 -0.07 4.26 14.06
N HIS A 134 -0.21 4.97 12.92
CA HIS A 134 -1.50 5.12 12.24
C HIS A 134 -2.01 3.78 11.68
N VAL A 135 -1.13 2.93 11.11
CA VAL A 135 -1.50 1.57 10.70
C VAL A 135 -1.99 0.74 11.89
N SER A 136 -1.30 0.84 13.03
CA SER A 136 -1.71 0.15 14.27
C SER A 136 -3.08 0.63 14.76
N ARG A 137 -3.35 1.93 14.68
CA ARG A 137 -4.68 2.50 14.98
C ARG A 137 -5.75 1.99 14.02
N ALA A 138 -5.44 1.89 12.73
CA ALA A 138 -6.35 1.31 11.74
C ALA A 138 -6.67 -0.17 12.07
N PHE A 139 -5.67 -0.96 12.46
CA PHE A 139 -5.91 -2.32 12.95
C PHE A 139 -6.83 -2.36 14.17
N GLU A 140 -6.64 -1.45 15.13
CA GLU A 140 -7.50 -1.41 16.32
C GLU A 140 -8.94 -1.03 15.92
N GLY A 141 -9.12 -0.09 15.01
CA GLY A 141 -10.42 0.24 14.45
C GLY A 141 -11.12 -0.96 13.82
N CYS A 142 -10.42 -1.69 12.94
CA CYS A 142 -10.98 -2.88 12.29
C CYS A 142 -11.17 -4.08 13.23
N ARG A 143 -10.58 -4.07 14.44
CA ARG A 143 -10.92 -5.04 15.50
C ARG A 143 -12.25 -4.71 16.18
N GLN A 144 -12.52 -3.42 16.39
CA GLN A 144 -13.76 -2.97 17.03
C GLN A 144 -14.95 -3.06 16.07
N GLN A 145 -14.74 -2.76 14.78
CA GLN A 145 -15.77 -2.89 13.73
C GLN A 145 -15.24 -3.81 12.62
N THR A 146 -15.78 -5.03 12.61
CA THR A 146 -15.28 -6.11 11.75
C THR A 146 -15.60 -5.95 10.27
N ASP A 147 -16.61 -5.14 9.96
CA ASP A 147 -17.04 -4.74 8.63
C ASP A 147 -16.29 -3.51 8.07
N LEU A 148 -15.38 -2.94 8.88
CA LEU A 148 -14.65 -1.75 8.49
C LEU A 148 -13.42 -2.09 7.64
N VAL A 149 -13.27 -1.38 6.52
CA VAL A 149 -12.02 -1.28 5.76
C VAL A 149 -11.57 0.17 5.79
N THR A 150 -10.36 0.39 6.29
CA THR A 150 -9.81 1.72 6.55
C THR A 150 -8.67 2.03 5.58
N LEU A 151 -8.77 3.17 4.88
CA LEU A 151 -7.70 3.76 4.09
C LEU A 151 -6.90 4.75 4.96
N LEU A 152 -5.58 4.84 4.77
CA LEU A 152 -4.79 5.92 5.32
C LEU A 152 -4.77 7.11 4.34
N GLY A 153 -5.35 8.22 4.76
CA GLY A 153 -5.43 9.45 3.97
C GLY A 153 -4.34 10.44 4.36
N ILE A 154 -3.58 10.91 3.40
CA ILE A 154 -2.55 11.94 3.59
C ILE A 154 -3.18 13.32 3.41
N THR A 155 -2.92 14.26 4.31
CA THR A 155 -3.37 15.64 4.16
C THR A 155 -2.78 16.24 2.88
N ALA A 156 -3.65 16.75 2.00
CA ALA A 156 -3.23 17.27 0.71
C ALA A 156 -2.53 18.63 0.86
N ALA A 157 -1.23 18.67 0.53
CA ALA A 157 -0.42 19.90 0.56
C ALA A 157 -0.61 20.76 -0.70
N CYS A 158 -1.03 20.16 -1.81
CA CYS A 158 -1.26 20.85 -3.09
C CYS A 158 -2.32 20.12 -3.94
N ALA A 159 -2.74 20.74 -5.05
CA ALA A 159 -3.70 20.17 -6.01
C ALA A 159 -3.03 19.13 -6.93
N GLU A 160 -2.70 17.96 -6.40
CA GLU A 160 -1.94 16.92 -7.10
C GLU A 160 -2.84 16.07 -8.01
N LEU A 161 -2.48 15.97 -9.29
CA LEU A 161 -3.27 15.28 -10.32
C LEU A 161 -2.99 13.76 -10.41
N GLY A 162 -1.84 13.35 -9.92
CA GLY A 162 -1.37 11.96 -10.04
C GLY A 162 -1.85 11.04 -8.93
N TYR A 163 -2.57 11.55 -7.93
CA TYR A 163 -3.06 10.78 -6.79
C TYR A 163 -4.55 10.45 -6.89
N GLY A 164 -4.94 9.41 -6.17
CA GLY A 164 -6.32 9.22 -5.76
C GLY A 164 -6.67 10.18 -4.61
N TRP A 165 -7.91 10.65 -4.59
CA TRP A 165 -8.43 11.57 -3.59
C TRP A 165 -9.60 10.95 -2.83
N ILE A 166 -9.65 11.22 -1.53
CA ILE A 166 -10.65 10.67 -0.61
C ILE A 166 -11.43 11.81 0.01
N GLU A 167 -12.74 11.88 -0.26
CA GLU A 167 -13.64 12.79 0.41
C GLU A 167 -14.00 12.25 1.80
N PRO A 168 -13.59 12.94 2.90
CA PRO A 168 -13.99 12.52 4.22
C PRO A 168 -15.45 12.90 4.50
N GLY A 169 -16.24 11.92 4.92
CA GLY A 169 -17.62 12.11 5.34
C GLY A 169 -17.76 12.32 6.86
N ARG A 170 -18.88 11.83 7.41
CA ARG A 170 -19.18 11.88 8.83
C ARG A 170 -18.22 10.99 9.65
N PRO A 171 -17.99 11.30 10.94
CA PRO A 171 -17.28 10.42 11.84
C PRO A 171 -17.89 9.02 11.86
N VAL A 172 -17.06 7.98 12.00
CA VAL A 172 -17.54 6.61 12.19
C VAL A 172 -18.11 6.48 13.58
N ALA A 173 -19.39 6.11 13.70
CA ALA A 173 -20.08 5.96 14.98
C ALA A 173 -19.51 4.78 15.81
N GLY A 174 -19.52 4.90 17.14
CA GLY A 174 -19.10 3.82 18.06
C GLY A 174 -17.58 3.69 18.23
N PHE A 175 -16.79 4.61 17.68
CA PHE A 175 -15.34 4.65 17.89
C PHE A 175 -14.97 5.55 19.08
N HIS A 176 -14.06 5.04 19.91
CA HIS A 176 -13.39 5.88 20.91
C HIS A 176 -12.38 6.87 20.28
N PHE A 177 -12.06 6.70 19.00
CA PHE A 177 -11.12 7.54 18.25
C PHE A 177 -11.89 8.44 17.27
N ALA A 178 -11.93 9.74 17.57
CA ALA A 178 -12.69 10.73 16.80
C ALA A 178 -12.21 10.95 15.35
N ASP A 179 -11.09 10.35 14.94
CA ASP A 179 -10.42 10.66 13.67
C ASP A 179 -10.88 9.79 12.50
N PHE A 180 -11.57 8.66 12.75
CA PHE A 180 -12.08 7.83 11.67
C PHE A 180 -13.33 8.46 11.04
N ARG A 181 -13.30 8.63 9.73
CA ARG A 181 -14.43 9.16 8.97
C ARG A 181 -14.87 8.15 7.92
N ARG A 182 -16.18 8.03 7.66
CA ARG A 182 -16.66 7.32 6.49
C ARG A 182 -16.14 8.02 5.24
N VAL A 183 -15.79 7.25 4.21
CA VAL A 183 -15.50 7.83 2.90
C VAL A 183 -16.82 8.20 2.25
N ARG A 184 -16.94 9.43 1.76
CA ARG A 184 -18.11 9.87 1.01
C ARG A 184 -17.92 9.58 -0.47
N GLN A 185 -16.74 9.88 -0.98
CA GLN A 185 -16.36 9.64 -2.37
C GLN A 185 -14.87 9.34 -2.50
N PHE A 186 -14.53 8.53 -3.50
CA PHE A 186 -13.15 8.28 -3.92
C PHE A 186 -12.99 8.68 -5.38
N TRP A 187 -11.95 9.45 -5.69
CA TRP A 187 -11.69 9.95 -7.03
C TRP A 187 -10.26 9.66 -7.46
N GLU A 188 -10.08 8.98 -8.57
CA GLU A 188 -8.75 8.62 -9.10
C GLU A 188 -8.35 9.58 -10.22
N LYS A 189 -7.22 10.27 -10.04
CA LYS A 189 -6.62 11.19 -11.03
C LYS A 189 -7.60 12.26 -11.54
N PRO A 190 -7.89 13.28 -10.73
CA PRO A 190 -8.78 14.38 -11.08
C PRO A 190 -8.20 15.28 -12.18
N THR A 191 -9.05 16.13 -12.75
CA THR A 191 -8.62 17.31 -13.51
C THR A 191 -8.02 18.38 -12.59
N VAL A 192 -7.35 19.39 -13.15
CA VAL A 192 -6.78 20.52 -12.38
C VAL A 192 -7.84 21.18 -11.50
N ALA A 193 -8.97 21.58 -12.09
CA ALA A 193 -10.06 22.24 -11.37
C ALA A 193 -10.63 21.38 -10.23
N GLN A 194 -10.79 20.09 -10.46
CA GLN A 194 -11.23 19.15 -9.41
C GLN A 194 -10.20 19.02 -8.27
N ALA A 195 -8.92 18.92 -8.61
CA ALA A 195 -7.86 18.80 -7.60
C ALA A 195 -7.76 20.04 -6.70
N GLU A 196 -7.91 21.24 -7.28
CA GLU A 196 -7.96 22.52 -6.55
C GLU A 196 -9.19 22.59 -5.64
N GLU A 197 -10.34 22.17 -6.13
CA GLU A 197 -11.57 22.07 -5.34
C GLU A 197 -11.40 21.08 -4.18
N PHE A 198 -10.90 19.87 -4.45
CA PHE A 198 -10.71 18.83 -3.44
C PHE A 198 -9.73 19.27 -2.33
N GLN A 199 -8.64 19.95 -2.72
CA GLN A 199 -7.70 20.52 -1.76
C GLN A 199 -8.38 21.57 -0.87
N THR A 200 -9.13 22.50 -1.46
CA THR A 200 -9.86 23.55 -0.73
C THR A 200 -10.89 22.98 0.24
N GLN A 201 -11.53 21.88 -0.14
CA GLN A 201 -12.52 21.15 0.68
C GLN A 201 -11.89 20.24 1.74
N GLY A 202 -10.55 20.14 1.79
CA GLY A 202 -9.85 19.33 2.77
C GLY A 202 -9.93 17.82 2.54
N TRP A 203 -10.02 17.39 1.29
CA TRP A 203 -9.91 15.97 0.94
C TRP A 203 -8.49 15.47 1.18
N PHE A 204 -8.34 14.15 1.32
CA PHE A 204 -7.06 13.50 1.53
C PHE A 204 -6.55 12.84 0.26
N TRP A 205 -5.22 12.78 0.12
CA TRP A 205 -4.62 11.89 -0.86
C TRP A 205 -4.66 10.45 -0.38
N ASN A 206 -4.93 9.53 -1.29
CA ASN A 206 -4.85 8.10 -1.03
C ASN A 206 -3.40 7.63 -0.95
N SER A 207 -2.95 7.19 0.21
CA SER A 207 -1.62 6.59 0.38
C SER A 207 -1.50 5.18 -0.20
N PHE A 208 -2.60 4.60 -0.69
CA PHE A 208 -2.73 3.19 -1.03
C PHE A 208 -2.52 2.22 0.15
N VAL A 209 -2.41 2.72 1.37
CA VAL A 209 -2.40 1.86 2.56
C VAL A 209 -3.83 1.59 2.98
N MET A 210 -4.18 0.31 3.03
CA MET A 210 -5.51 -0.18 3.35
C MET A 210 -5.42 -1.24 4.45
N VAL A 211 -6.32 -1.16 5.44
CA VAL A 211 -6.40 -2.09 6.56
C VAL A 211 -7.82 -2.62 6.70
N GLY A 212 -7.96 -3.93 6.87
CA GLY A 212 -9.26 -4.58 7.08
C GLY A 212 -9.11 -6.06 7.39
N ARG A 213 -10.22 -6.75 7.63
CA ARG A 213 -10.22 -8.22 7.65
C ARG A 213 -10.07 -8.76 6.23
N ALA A 214 -9.34 -9.85 6.08
CA ALA A 214 -9.17 -10.46 4.75
C ALA A 214 -10.53 -10.83 4.12
N SER A 215 -11.46 -11.39 4.90
CA SER A 215 -12.83 -11.70 4.46
C SER A 215 -13.61 -10.45 4.04
N THR A 216 -13.54 -9.37 4.82
CA THR A 216 -14.24 -8.11 4.52
C THR A 216 -13.71 -7.47 3.24
N ILE A 217 -12.38 -7.39 3.07
CA ILE A 217 -11.79 -6.84 1.84
C ILE A 217 -12.16 -7.69 0.62
N LEU A 218 -12.16 -9.03 0.75
CA LEU A 218 -12.58 -9.93 -0.32
C LEU A 218 -14.04 -9.70 -0.73
N GLU A 219 -14.94 -9.46 0.23
CA GLU A 219 -16.35 -9.19 -0.06
C GLU A 219 -16.53 -7.86 -0.81
N LEU A 220 -15.79 -6.80 -0.42
CA LEU A 220 -15.80 -5.53 -1.15
C LEU A 220 -15.28 -5.69 -2.59
N ILE A 221 -14.22 -6.48 -2.79
CA ILE A 221 -13.70 -6.76 -4.13
C ILE A 221 -14.73 -7.55 -4.96
N LYS A 222 -15.40 -8.53 -4.35
CA LYS A 222 -16.44 -9.31 -4.99
C LYS A 222 -17.61 -8.43 -5.44
N GLN A 223 -18.02 -7.48 -4.61
CA GLN A 223 -19.07 -6.51 -4.94
C GLN A 223 -18.65 -5.60 -6.10
N ALA A 224 -17.41 -5.08 -6.10
CA ALA A 224 -16.94 -4.12 -7.10
C ALA A 224 -16.60 -4.77 -8.46
N VAL A 225 -15.94 -5.91 -8.44
CA VAL A 225 -15.39 -6.61 -9.64
C VAL A 225 -15.65 -8.12 -9.56
N PRO A 226 -16.94 -8.57 -9.60
CA PRO A 226 -17.31 -9.96 -9.34
C PRO A 226 -16.61 -10.96 -10.27
N SER A 227 -16.47 -10.66 -11.56
CA SER A 227 -15.80 -11.55 -12.51
C SER A 227 -14.33 -11.81 -12.17
N VAL A 228 -13.63 -10.78 -11.70
CA VAL A 228 -12.24 -10.87 -11.26
C VAL A 228 -12.11 -11.69 -9.99
N TYR A 229 -13.01 -11.46 -9.04
CA TYR A 229 -13.08 -12.24 -7.80
C TYR A 229 -13.32 -13.73 -8.07
N GLU A 230 -14.34 -14.07 -8.88
CA GLU A 230 -14.70 -15.46 -9.18
C GLU A 230 -13.57 -16.21 -9.91
N ALA A 231 -12.84 -15.54 -10.79
CA ALA A 231 -11.68 -16.12 -11.45
C ALA A 231 -10.59 -16.56 -10.44
N PHE A 232 -10.29 -15.71 -9.44
CA PHE A 232 -9.37 -16.07 -8.35
C PHE A 232 -9.96 -17.10 -7.38
N ALA A 233 -11.27 -17.02 -7.09
CA ALA A 233 -11.95 -18.02 -6.26
C ALA A 233 -11.84 -19.43 -6.86
N GLY A 234 -11.90 -19.55 -8.18
CA GLY A 234 -11.74 -20.81 -8.91
C GLY A 234 -10.37 -21.48 -8.70
N VAL A 235 -9.31 -20.70 -8.52
CA VAL A 235 -7.95 -21.24 -8.28
C VAL A 235 -7.60 -21.38 -6.80
N ARG A 236 -8.46 -20.91 -5.88
CA ARG A 236 -8.23 -20.97 -4.42
C ARG A 236 -7.82 -22.36 -3.89
N PRO A 237 -8.39 -23.50 -4.36
CA PRO A 237 -7.97 -24.83 -3.91
C PRO A 237 -6.49 -25.12 -4.18
N MET A 238 -5.95 -24.57 -5.27
CA MET A 238 -4.57 -24.81 -5.70
C MET A 238 -3.53 -23.96 -4.93
N LEU A 239 -3.94 -22.83 -4.32
CA LEU A 239 -3.03 -21.94 -3.59
C LEU A 239 -2.36 -22.67 -2.42
N GLY A 240 -1.06 -22.49 -2.23
CA GLY A 240 -0.24 -23.17 -1.23
C GLY A 240 0.01 -24.66 -1.54
N THR A 241 -0.29 -25.15 -2.75
CA THR A 241 0.03 -26.50 -3.22
C THR A 241 1.10 -26.45 -4.32
N ARG A 242 1.62 -27.62 -4.71
CA ARG A 242 2.57 -27.73 -5.85
C ARG A 242 1.97 -27.28 -7.19
N GLY A 243 0.65 -27.27 -7.33
CA GLY A 243 -0.05 -26.82 -8.54
C GLY A 243 -0.35 -25.33 -8.59
N GLU A 244 0.05 -24.54 -7.58
CA GLU A 244 -0.25 -23.12 -7.51
C GLU A 244 0.29 -22.33 -8.71
N THR A 245 1.58 -22.51 -9.01
CA THR A 245 2.24 -21.77 -10.11
C THR A 245 1.52 -21.97 -11.42
N GLU A 246 1.23 -23.23 -11.80
CA GLU A 246 0.55 -23.55 -13.05
C GLU A 246 -0.89 -23.00 -13.10
N ALA A 247 -1.61 -23.09 -11.98
CA ALA A 247 -2.97 -22.55 -11.87
C ALA A 247 -3.01 -21.04 -12.03
N ILE A 248 -2.06 -20.34 -11.43
CA ILE A 248 -1.92 -18.89 -11.52
C ILE A 248 -1.46 -18.45 -12.91
N GLU A 249 -0.51 -19.13 -13.53
CA GLU A 249 -0.09 -18.85 -14.92
C GLU A 249 -1.27 -18.98 -15.89
N ARG A 250 -2.07 -20.04 -15.76
CA ARG A 250 -3.31 -20.20 -16.55
C ARG A 250 -4.34 -19.10 -16.29
N LEU A 251 -4.52 -18.72 -15.03
CA LEU A 251 -5.43 -17.63 -14.66
C LEU A 251 -5.02 -16.30 -15.32
N TYR A 252 -3.71 -15.97 -15.28
CA TYR A 252 -3.22 -14.70 -15.82
C TYR A 252 -3.19 -14.66 -17.36
N CYS A 253 -3.22 -15.82 -18.02
CA CYS A 253 -3.25 -15.88 -19.49
C CYS A 253 -4.53 -15.23 -20.05
N GLY A 254 -4.39 -14.06 -20.68
CA GLY A 254 -5.51 -13.29 -21.20
C GLY A 254 -6.35 -12.55 -20.14
N PHE A 255 -5.92 -12.53 -18.88
CA PHE A 255 -6.62 -11.83 -17.82
C PHE A 255 -6.57 -10.30 -18.02
N PRO A 256 -7.70 -9.58 -17.90
CA PRO A 256 -7.71 -8.14 -18.10
C PRO A 256 -6.91 -7.42 -17.01
N ALA A 257 -6.31 -6.28 -17.34
CA ALA A 257 -5.72 -5.41 -16.35
C ALA A 257 -6.81 -4.68 -15.54
N VAL A 258 -6.76 -4.78 -14.19
CA VAL A 258 -7.74 -4.17 -13.29
C VAL A 258 -7.03 -3.34 -12.23
N ASP A 259 -7.31 -2.03 -12.25
CA ASP A 259 -6.79 -1.08 -11.28
C ASP A 259 -7.62 -1.10 -10.00
N PHE A 260 -6.98 -1.30 -8.85
CA PHE A 260 -7.69 -1.41 -7.57
C PHE A 260 -8.35 -0.10 -7.15
N SER A 261 -7.66 1.02 -7.29
CA SER A 261 -8.20 2.33 -6.92
C SER A 261 -9.42 2.69 -7.75
N ARG A 262 -9.28 2.58 -9.08
CA ARG A 262 -10.34 2.96 -10.03
C ARG A 262 -11.51 1.98 -10.03
N ASN A 263 -11.24 0.69 -10.04
CA ASN A 263 -12.27 -0.32 -10.25
C ASN A 263 -12.88 -0.84 -8.94
N VAL A 264 -12.15 -0.75 -7.82
CA VAL A 264 -12.64 -1.23 -6.52
C VAL A 264 -12.94 -0.07 -5.60
N LEU A 265 -11.93 0.72 -5.16
CA LEU A 265 -12.15 1.76 -4.15
C LEU A 265 -13.21 2.79 -4.56
N SER A 266 -13.24 3.21 -5.84
CA SER A 266 -14.27 4.13 -6.32
C SER A 266 -15.69 3.53 -6.28
N ALA A 267 -15.82 2.22 -6.53
CA ALA A 267 -17.12 1.55 -6.58
C ALA A 267 -17.72 1.30 -5.19
N VAL A 268 -16.88 1.09 -4.17
CA VAL A 268 -17.31 0.75 -2.80
C VAL A 268 -16.96 1.85 -1.79
N ALA A 269 -16.79 3.09 -2.23
CA ALA A 269 -16.32 4.20 -1.39
C ALA A 269 -17.16 4.36 -0.11
N ALA A 270 -18.48 4.21 -0.17
CA ALA A 270 -19.39 4.35 0.97
C ALA A 270 -19.16 3.28 2.08
N ASP A 271 -18.58 2.14 1.74
CA ASP A 271 -18.27 1.05 2.67
C ASP A 271 -16.89 1.21 3.33
N LEU A 272 -16.12 2.21 2.91
CA LEU A 272 -14.79 2.48 3.42
C LEU A 272 -14.80 3.53 4.53
N ALA A 273 -13.73 3.50 5.34
CA ALA A 273 -13.37 4.60 6.20
C ALA A 273 -11.99 5.17 5.82
N VAL A 274 -11.73 6.39 6.21
CA VAL A 274 -10.42 7.03 6.12
C VAL A 274 -9.93 7.42 7.51
N LEU A 275 -8.66 7.13 7.79
CA LEU A 275 -7.91 7.61 8.94
C LEU A 275 -6.87 8.61 8.44
N PRO A 276 -6.94 9.90 8.85
CA PRO A 276 -5.94 10.88 8.48
C PRO A 276 -4.57 10.56 9.08
N VAL A 277 -3.53 10.61 8.25
CA VAL A 277 -2.13 10.53 8.67
C VAL A 277 -1.62 11.94 8.95
N ARG A 278 -1.00 12.13 10.13
CA ARG A 278 -0.45 13.39 10.61
C ARG A 278 1.01 13.23 11.01
N ASP A 279 1.72 14.34 11.08
CA ASP A 279 3.10 14.42 11.58
C ASP A 279 4.11 13.53 10.81
N VAL A 280 3.84 13.34 9.52
CA VAL A 280 4.69 12.58 8.61
C VAL A 280 4.69 13.23 7.24
N TYR A 281 5.87 13.47 6.69
CA TYR A 281 5.99 13.73 5.26
C TYR A 281 5.92 12.40 4.51
N TRP A 282 5.05 12.35 3.51
CA TRP A 282 4.82 11.20 2.64
C TRP A 282 4.90 11.60 1.17
N ASN A 283 5.45 10.72 0.33
CA ASN A 283 5.49 10.92 -1.10
C ASN A 283 5.50 9.57 -1.83
N ASP A 284 4.74 9.43 -2.93
CA ASP A 284 4.70 8.20 -3.74
C ASP A 284 5.91 8.05 -4.67
N LEU A 285 6.77 9.07 -4.75
CA LEU A 285 7.92 9.13 -5.67
C LEU A 285 7.51 8.78 -7.12
N GLY A 286 6.37 9.31 -7.56
CA GLY A 286 5.75 8.90 -8.83
C GLY A 286 6.41 9.49 -10.08
N ASN A 287 7.21 10.55 -9.95
CA ASN A 287 7.99 11.20 -11.00
C ASN A 287 9.23 11.89 -10.42
N LEU A 288 10.08 12.43 -11.30
CA LEU A 288 11.34 13.05 -10.89
C LEU A 288 11.14 14.28 -9.98
N ASP A 289 10.14 15.12 -10.26
CA ASP A 289 9.87 16.32 -9.46
C ASP A 289 9.53 15.97 -8.00
N ARG A 290 8.77 14.88 -7.80
CA ARG A 290 8.44 14.39 -6.47
C ARG A 290 9.65 13.80 -5.74
N VAL A 291 10.56 13.16 -6.45
CA VAL A 291 11.83 12.71 -5.90
C VAL A 291 12.68 13.91 -5.46
N ILE A 292 12.80 14.93 -6.32
CA ILE A 292 13.53 16.17 -6.01
C ILE A 292 12.91 16.88 -4.79
N ALA A 293 11.58 16.96 -4.73
CA ALA A 293 10.88 17.54 -3.57
C ALA A 293 11.20 16.78 -2.27
N THR A 294 11.27 15.46 -2.33
CA THR A 294 11.64 14.61 -1.19
C THR A 294 13.09 14.83 -0.77
N TRP A 295 14.02 14.93 -1.71
CA TRP A 295 15.42 15.23 -1.39
C TRP A 295 15.58 16.62 -0.75
N ARG A 296 14.84 17.65 -1.23
CA ARG A 296 14.84 18.99 -0.61
C ARG A 296 14.32 18.94 0.82
N HIS A 297 13.22 18.27 1.05
CA HIS A 297 12.67 18.10 2.40
C HIS A 297 13.69 17.46 3.36
N LEU A 298 14.38 16.41 2.93
CA LEU A 298 15.42 15.77 3.75
C LEU A 298 16.63 16.70 4.03
N LEU A 299 17.01 17.53 3.09
CA LEU A 299 18.09 18.51 3.30
C LEU A 299 17.68 19.61 4.28
N GLU A 300 16.44 20.09 4.19
CA GLU A 300 15.89 21.09 5.11
C GLU A 300 15.82 20.57 6.56
N ASP A 301 15.43 19.33 6.74
CA ASP A 301 15.40 18.66 8.05
C ASP A 301 16.81 18.39 8.63
N ALA A 302 17.83 18.24 7.78
CA ALA A 302 19.21 18.02 8.20
C ALA A 302 19.95 19.31 8.61
N ILE A 303 19.61 20.48 8.07
CA ILE A 303 20.27 21.76 8.33
C ILE A 303 20.22 22.15 9.83
N PRO A 304 19.10 22.04 10.58
CA PRO A 304 19.06 22.38 11.99
C PRO A 304 19.92 21.48 12.87
N GLN A 305 20.22 20.25 12.43
CA GLN A 305 21.07 19.29 13.17
C GLN A 305 22.55 19.56 12.98
N ILE A 306 22.95 20.24 11.88
CA ILE A 306 24.34 20.55 11.53
C ILE A 306 24.77 21.91 12.13
N MET A 307 23.83 22.82 12.41
CA MET A 307 24.07 24.09 13.09
C MET A 307 23.47 24.12 14.50
N PRO A 308 24.17 23.59 15.52
CA PRO A 308 23.72 23.83 16.88
C PRO A 308 23.90 25.32 17.19
N ASN A 309 22.84 25.96 17.69
CA ASN A 309 22.82 27.31 18.25
C ASN A 309 24.05 27.54 19.15
N LYS A 310 25.09 28.21 18.65
CA LYS A 310 26.10 28.89 19.46
C LYS A 310 26.68 30.06 18.64
N LEU A 311 26.00 31.19 18.64
CA LEU A 311 26.66 32.47 18.74
C LEU A 311 26.42 32.97 20.14
N PRO A 312 27.43 33.04 21.01
CA PRO A 312 27.32 33.79 22.26
C PRO A 312 27.29 35.26 21.93
N ALA A 313 26.47 36.01 22.67
CA ALA A 313 26.36 37.45 22.66
C ALA A 313 27.67 38.10 23.12
#